data_8b9c8c5ef3771941d4187ffdac7c7b19
#
_entry.id   8b9c8c5ef3771941d4187ffdac7c7b19
#
_cell.length_a   1.000
_cell.length_b   1.000
_cell.length_c   1.000
_cell.angle_alpha   90.00
_cell.angle_beta   90.00
_cell.angle_gamma   90.00
#
_symmetry.space_group_name_H-M   'P 1'
#
loop_
_entity.id
_entity.type
_entity.pdbx_description
1 polymer ?
#
loop_
_entity_poly.entity_id
_entity_poly.type
_entity_poly.pdbx_seq_one_letter_code
_entity_poly.pdbx_strand_id
1 'polypeptide(L)'
;MSLMNNNDRQAEVTAIRQKIADAVKNNDAAAFSEALTEYGQHIEASVLAEAEKNTDAKIQAATRSIDAEVLRSRGVRQLTSAETGYWQKVTEAMKSTNPKQALEDLDVVMPETVIDSVFEDLRANHPLLNAVNFRAVSGHVRMMMNTDGVNKAQWGELCDEIVKEIMSGFKEVDSGLFKLSAFIPICNSMLDLGPQWLDRYIREILYEALANGLEDGIINGDGDKQPIGMIRQVGDDVTVTGGKYPAKAAMEVTDFSPETMGNLMSLLAAGPNGKYRTVSGLILLVNPQDYFRKVMPATTVMAPDGTYRNNILPYPVQIIQSFAVGLGEAIFGIGRRYFGSIASGYNRSGRIEYNDSYRFLEDQRVYRIKLLANGFPLDNSSFMRLDISGLQPPVLRVQSVTPPAASTNANLASLSITGGKLSPAFAAATDTYTMTTTKASGVVLAVPADSAADVVVKAKIGADGEAVEIVNGSAVTWETGANNVITVEVTAEDGSTKETYTITVTKS
;
A
#
# COMPACT_ATOMS: atom_id res chain seq x y z
N MET A 1 -54.80 5.57 33.93
CA MET A 1 -56.01 5.70 33.09
C MET A 1 -55.93 4.64 31.99
N SER A 2 -56.95 3.76 31.94
CA SER A 2 -57.01 2.62 31.01
C SER A 2 -56.99 3.15 29.57
N LEU A 3 -56.10 2.59 28.73
CA LEU A 3 -56.03 2.88 27.29
C LEU A 3 -57.31 2.43 26.60
N MET A 4 -58.23 3.34 26.32
CA MET A 4 -59.43 3.05 25.54
C MET A 4 -59.06 2.59 24.14
N ASN A 5 -59.68 1.53 23.66
CA ASN A 5 -59.45 0.92 22.36
C ASN A 5 -59.99 1.87 21.24
N ASN A 6 -59.35 1.85 20.06
CA ASN A 6 -59.73 2.75 18.91
C ASN A 6 -61.21 2.57 18.52
N ASN A 7 -61.77 1.40 18.69
CA ASN A 7 -63.20 1.12 18.43
C ASN A 7 -64.13 1.82 19.42
N ASP A 8 -63.72 1.93 20.70
CA ASP A 8 -64.55 2.59 21.73
C ASP A 8 -64.59 4.10 21.51
N ARG A 9 -63.47 4.70 21.05
CA ARG A 9 -63.41 6.13 20.70
C ARG A 9 -64.26 6.49 19.50
N GLN A 10 -64.32 5.63 18.47
CA GLN A 10 -65.21 5.86 17.30
C GLN A 10 -66.66 5.75 17.66
N ALA A 11 -67.02 4.87 18.62
CA ALA A 11 -68.37 4.73 19.14
C ALA A 11 -68.81 6.01 19.89
N GLU A 12 -67.91 6.55 20.77
CA GLU A 12 -68.21 7.81 21.49
C GLU A 12 -68.35 9.00 20.56
N VAL A 13 -67.51 9.18 19.55
CA VAL A 13 -67.63 10.23 18.55
C VAL A 13 -68.92 10.11 17.78
N THR A 14 -69.36 8.92 17.44
CA THR A 14 -70.61 8.64 16.75
C THR A 14 -71.81 8.96 17.65
N ALA A 15 -71.75 8.64 18.94
CA ALA A 15 -72.80 8.98 19.89
C ALA A 15 -72.94 10.48 20.11
N ILE A 16 -71.84 11.22 20.21
CA ILE A 16 -71.87 12.68 20.33
C ILE A 16 -72.46 13.35 19.05
N ARG A 17 -72.07 12.85 17.87
CA ARG A 17 -72.64 13.32 16.60
C ARG A 17 -74.12 13.06 16.50
N GLN A 18 -74.61 11.93 17.06
CA GLN A 18 -76.02 11.63 17.10
C GLN A 18 -76.76 12.64 18.02
N LYS A 19 -76.19 12.91 19.23
CA LYS A 19 -76.73 13.93 20.13
C LYS A 19 -76.83 15.31 19.48
N ILE A 20 -75.83 15.72 18.72
CA ILE A 20 -75.83 16.97 17.94
C ILE A 20 -76.96 16.95 16.91
N ALA A 21 -77.09 15.86 16.17
CA ALA A 21 -78.13 15.74 15.12
C ALA A 21 -79.53 15.75 15.73
N ASP A 22 -79.78 15.10 16.89
CA ASP A 22 -81.04 15.08 17.57
C ASP A 22 -81.38 16.44 18.20
N ALA A 23 -80.43 17.15 18.78
CA ALA A 23 -80.60 18.54 19.25
C ALA A 23 -80.98 19.51 18.13
N VAL A 24 -80.38 19.41 16.98
CA VAL A 24 -80.73 20.20 15.79
C VAL A 24 -82.13 19.85 15.31
N LYS A 25 -82.51 18.60 15.27
CA LYS A 25 -83.81 18.13 14.84
C LYS A 25 -84.95 18.60 15.75
N ASN A 26 -84.68 18.67 17.06
CA ASN A 26 -85.63 19.07 18.09
C ASN A 26 -85.63 20.60 18.34
N ASN A 27 -84.79 21.34 17.64
CA ASN A 27 -84.58 22.78 17.78
C ASN A 27 -84.23 23.20 19.23
N ASP A 28 -83.47 22.38 19.94
CA ASP A 28 -83.03 22.60 21.33
C ASP A 28 -81.64 23.19 21.34
N ALA A 29 -81.57 24.51 21.48
CA ALA A 29 -80.29 25.26 21.48
C ALA A 29 -79.42 24.96 22.70
N ALA A 30 -80.01 24.57 23.83
CA ALA A 30 -79.22 24.24 25.02
C ALA A 30 -78.55 22.88 24.88
N ALA A 31 -79.30 21.84 24.44
CA ALA A 31 -78.76 20.54 24.16
C ALA A 31 -77.69 20.55 23.00
N PHE A 32 -77.85 21.41 22.01
CA PHE A 32 -76.88 21.60 20.95
C PHE A 32 -75.56 22.20 21.47
N SER A 33 -75.64 23.23 22.30
CA SER A 33 -74.45 23.85 22.89
C SER A 33 -73.69 22.90 23.80
N GLU A 34 -74.39 22.06 24.59
CA GLU A 34 -73.82 21.07 25.45
C GLU A 34 -73.11 19.96 24.64
N ALA A 35 -73.75 19.40 23.64
CA ALA A 35 -73.19 18.39 22.75
C ALA A 35 -72.00 18.90 21.92
N LEU A 36 -72.00 20.18 21.53
CA LEU A 36 -70.86 20.79 20.84
C LEU A 36 -69.69 21.00 21.77
N THR A 37 -69.90 21.33 23.04
CA THR A 37 -68.87 21.44 24.06
C THR A 37 -68.25 20.07 24.37
N GLU A 38 -69.10 19.02 24.51
CA GLU A 38 -68.66 17.62 24.69
C GLU A 38 -67.81 17.15 23.49
N TYR A 39 -68.19 17.49 22.26
CA TYR A 39 -67.42 17.21 21.04
C TYR A 39 -66.09 17.92 21.03
N GLY A 40 -66.03 19.20 21.41
CA GLY A 40 -64.80 19.99 21.50
C GLY A 40 -63.80 19.39 22.50
N GLN A 41 -64.29 19.04 23.68
CA GLN A 41 -63.46 18.38 24.72
C GLN A 41 -62.91 17.03 24.26
N HIS A 42 -63.70 16.24 23.54
CA HIS A 42 -63.25 14.96 22.99
C HIS A 42 -62.21 15.14 21.89
N ILE A 43 -62.32 16.14 21.00
CA ILE A 43 -61.29 16.44 20.00
C ILE A 43 -60.04 16.90 20.69
N GLU A 44 -60.10 17.82 21.66
CA GLU A 44 -58.93 18.30 22.40
C GLU A 44 -58.18 17.18 23.09
N ALA A 45 -58.89 16.28 23.79
CA ALA A 45 -58.31 15.11 24.41
C ALA A 45 -57.67 14.14 23.40
N SER A 46 -58.27 13.98 22.22
CA SER A 46 -57.74 13.13 21.16
C SER A 46 -56.47 13.69 20.53
N VAL A 47 -56.44 14.99 20.29
CA VAL A 47 -55.23 15.68 19.73
C VAL A 47 -54.08 15.68 20.72
N LEU A 48 -54.37 15.93 22.01
CA LEU A 48 -53.35 15.85 23.06
C LEU A 48 -52.75 14.43 23.19
N ALA A 49 -53.59 13.38 23.19
CA ALA A 49 -53.12 12.00 23.26
C ALA A 49 -52.31 11.59 22.01
N GLU A 50 -52.64 12.10 20.84
CA GLU A 50 -51.89 11.85 19.62
C GLU A 50 -50.58 12.64 19.59
N ALA A 51 -50.57 13.86 20.12
CA ALA A 51 -49.35 14.68 20.29
C ALA A 51 -48.38 14.05 21.28
N GLU A 52 -48.88 13.53 22.42
CA GLU A 52 -48.08 12.80 23.40
C GLU A 52 -47.45 11.53 22.77
N LYS A 53 -48.24 10.71 22.08
CA LYS A 53 -47.72 9.53 21.38
C LYS A 53 -46.64 9.88 20.33
N ASN A 54 -46.86 10.93 19.58
CA ASN A 54 -45.87 11.37 18.58
C ASN A 54 -44.62 11.95 19.23
N THR A 55 -44.74 12.61 20.38
CA THR A 55 -43.62 13.14 21.15
C THR A 55 -42.80 12.00 21.77
N ASP A 56 -43.44 11.03 22.38
CA ASP A 56 -42.81 9.86 22.97
C ASP A 56 -42.09 9.03 21.87
N ALA A 57 -42.71 8.85 20.71
CA ALA A 57 -42.08 8.15 19.59
C ALA A 57 -40.84 8.91 19.06
N LYS A 58 -40.91 10.24 19.00
CA LYS A 58 -39.77 11.06 18.61
C LYS A 58 -38.64 11.05 19.66
N ILE A 59 -38.98 11.12 20.93
CA ILE A 59 -38.01 11.03 22.03
C ILE A 59 -37.35 9.65 22.03
N GLN A 60 -38.11 8.56 21.89
CA GLN A 60 -37.54 7.22 21.78
C GLN A 60 -36.64 7.06 20.53
N ALA A 61 -37.04 7.61 19.39
CA ALA A 61 -36.22 7.58 18.18
C ALA A 61 -34.93 8.39 18.35
N ALA A 62 -35.00 9.57 18.98
CA ALA A 62 -33.82 10.40 19.28
C ALA A 62 -32.87 9.70 20.29
N THR A 63 -33.43 9.09 21.35
CA THR A 63 -32.64 8.34 22.33
C THR A 63 -31.94 7.16 21.67
N ARG A 64 -32.66 6.41 20.82
CA ARG A 64 -32.04 5.29 20.06
C ARG A 64 -30.95 5.77 19.11
N SER A 65 -31.09 6.96 18.51
CA SER A 65 -30.05 7.50 17.63
C SER A 65 -28.80 7.93 18.40
N ILE A 66 -28.98 8.51 19.60
CA ILE A 66 -27.88 8.89 20.49
C ILE A 66 -27.16 7.64 21.02
N ASP A 67 -27.91 6.63 21.45
CA ASP A 67 -27.33 5.35 21.90
C ASP A 67 -26.58 4.66 20.77
N ALA A 68 -27.10 4.72 19.54
CA ALA A 68 -26.44 4.19 18.35
C ALA A 68 -25.11 4.87 18.09
N GLU A 69 -25.04 6.18 18.24
CA GLU A 69 -23.82 6.97 18.01
C GLU A 69 -22.78 6.71 19.11
N VAL A 70 -23.21 6.61 20.37
CA VAL A 70 -22.34 6.24 21.50
C VAL A 70 -21.80 4.82 21.35
N LEU A 71 -22.63 3.86 20.93
CA LEU A 71 -22.20 2.49 20.69
C LEU A 71 -21.24 2.40 19.49
N ARG A 72 -21.50 3.17 18.44
CA ARG A 72 -20.64 3.26 17.25
C ARG A 72 -19.27 3.85 17.60
N SER A 73 -19.22 4.87 18.45
CA SER A 73 -17.96 5.47 18.92
C SER A 73 -17.13 4.49 19.77
N ARG A 74 -17.78 3.49 20.37
CA ARG A 74 -17.15 2.40 21.12
C ARG A 74 -16.86 1.16 20.26
N GLY A 75 -17.04 1.24 18.94
CA GLY A 75 -16.84 0.13 18.01
C GLY A 75 -17.93 -0.95 18.08
N VAL A 76 -19.08 -0.66 18.68
CA VAL A 76 -20.22 -1.59 18.77
C VAL A 76 -21.27 -1.19 17.73
N ARG A 77 -21.46 -2.02 16.70
CA ARG A 77 -22.51 -1.84 15.71
C ARG A 77 -23.88 -2.21 16.31
N GLN A 78 -24.89 -1.38 16.06
CA GLN A 78 -26.28 -1.78 16.33
C GLN A 78 -26.82 -2.65 15.19
N LEU A 79 -27.55 -3.68 15.57
CA LEU A 79 -28.26 -4.51 14.60
C LEU A 79 -29.47 -3.75 14.05
N THR A 80 -29.72 -3.92 12.76
CA THR A 80 -30.96 -3.45 12.13
C THR A 80 -32.16 -4.24 12.68
N SER A 81 -33.37 -3.73 12.49
CA SER A 81 -34.59 -4.45 12.93
C SER A 81 -34.68 -5.83 12.26
N ALA A 82 -34.27 -5.97 11.01
CA ALA A 82 -34.25 -7.24 10.28
C ALA A 82 -33.21 -8.22 10.87
N GLU A 83 -32.02 -7.71 11.17
CA GLU A 83 -30.94 -8.49 11.79
C GLU A 83 -31.32 -8.92 13.22
N THR A 84 -31.85 -8.01 14.01
CA THR A 84 -32.35 -8.33 15.38
C THR A 84 -33.43 -9.39 15.31
N GLY A 85 -34.42 -9.24 14.43
CA GLY A 85 -35.48 -10.23 14.23
C GLY A 85 -34.93 -11.57 13.75
N TYR A 86 -33.95 -11.59 12.87
CA TYR A 86 -33.27 -12.79 12.43
C TYR A 86 -32.60 -13.51 13.62
N TRP A 87 -31.77 -12.81 14.37
CA TRP A 87 -31.02 -13.38 15.48
C TRP A 87 -31.91 -13.80 16.65
N GLN A 88 -33.04 -13.10 16.90
CA GLN A 88 -34.04 -13.51 17.86
C GLN A 88 -34.69 -14.82 17.46
N LYS A 89 -35.15 -14.95 16.22
CA LYS A 89 -35.73 -16.19 15.69
C LYS A 89 -34.73 -17.33 15.69
N VAL A 90 -33.50 -17.09 15.35
CA VAL A 90 -32.40 -18.07 15.45
C VAL A 90 -32.23 -18.52 16.90
N THR A 91 -32.19 -17.58 17.85
CA THR A 91 -32.04 -17.90 19.29
C THR A 91 -33.23 -18.66 19.84
N GLU A 92 -34.47 -18.30 19.46
CA GLU A 92 -35.69 -19.00 19.84
C GLU A 92 -35.75 -20.41 19.25
N ALA A 93 -35.42 -20.54 17.98
CA ALA A 93 -35.33 -21.84 17.31
C ALA A 93 -34.28 -22.75 17.96
N MET A 94 -33.16 -22.18 18.39
CA MET A 94 -32.11 -22.87 19.12
C MET A 94 -32.55 -23.37 20.50
N LYS A 95 -33.46 -22.66 21.17
CA LYS A 95 -34.02 -23.02 22.50
C LYS A 95 -35.23 -23.96 22.41
N SER A 96 -35.72 -24.27 21.20
CA SER A 96 -36.87 -25.14 21.00
C SER A 96 -36.56 -26.61 21.30
N THR A 97 -37.60 -27.42 21.58
CA THR A 97 -37.47 -28.87 21.89
C THR A 97 -36.93 -29.67 20.70
N ASN A 98 -37.17 -29.20 19.45
CA ASN A 98 -36.64 -29.76 18.21
C ASN A 98 -35.94 -28.69 17.40
N PRO A 99 -34.73 -28.24 17.81
CA PRO A 99 -34.07 -27.11 17.20
C PRO A 99 -33.74 -27.30 15.70
N LYS A 100 -33.50 -28.54 15.28
CA LYS A 100 -33.17 -28.85 13.85
C LYS A 100 -34.33 -28.54 12.92
N GLN A 101 -35.53 -28.98 13.28
CA GLN A 101 -36.75 -28.73 12.50
C GLN A 101 -37.18 -27.27 12.59
N ALA A 102 -37.04 -26.65 13.76
CA ALA A 102 -37.36 -25.24 13.97
C ALA A 102 -36.47 -24.28 13.18
N LEU A 103 -35.22 -24.65 12.90
CA LEU A 103 -34.32 -23.87 12.04
C LEU A 103 -34.43 -24.22 10.55
N GLU A 104 -34.76 -25.46 10.20
CA GLU A 104 -35.10 -25.85 8.83
C GLU A 104 -36.41 -25.20 8.35
N ASP A 105 -37.38 -25.10 9.25
CA ASP A 105 -38.68 -24.45 9.02
C ASP A 105 -38.63 -22.92 9.17
N LEU A 106 -37.47 -22.38 9.63
CA LEU A 106 -37.23 -20.93 9.64
C LEU A 106 -37.14 -20.45 8.20
N ASP A 107 -38.26 -19.93 7.70
CA ASP A 107 -38.35 -19.24 6.40
C ASP A 107 -37.69 -17.85 6.44
N VAL A 108 -36.53 -17.77 7.12
CA VAL A 108 -35.80 -16.52 7.33
C VAL A 108 -34.38 -16.72 6.83
N VAL A 109 -34.12 -16.18 5.65
CA VAL A 109 -32.78 -16.07 5.08
C VAL A 109 -31.98 -15.05 5.90
N MET A 110 -30.69 -15.34 6.14
CA MET A 110 -29.80 -14.36 6.77
C MET A 110 -29.87 -13.05 5.98
N PRO A 111 -30.11 -11.90 6.62
CA PRO A 111 -30.16 -10.63 5.93
C PRO A 111 -28.89 -10.36 5.13
N GLU A 112 -29.01 -9.87 3.91
CA GLU A 112 -27.86 -9.52 3.06
C GLU A 112 -26.92 -8.53 3.76
N THR A 113 -27.49 -7.63 4.58
CA THR A 113 -26.73 -6.67 5.38
C THR A 113 -25.77 -7.32 6.39
N VAL A 114 -26.05 -8.51 6.91
CA VAL A 114 -25.12 -9.28 7.76
C VAL A 114 -23.99 -9.83 6.92
N ILE A 115 -24.31 -10.38 5.74
CA ILE A 115 -23.33 -10.95 4.81
C ILE A 115 -22.42 -9.82 4.30
N ASP A 116 -22.99 -8.72 3.81
CA ASP A 116 -22.24 -7.57 3.31
C ASP A 116 -21.33 -6.97 4.40
N SER A 117 -21.79 -6.89 5.64
CA SER A 117 -20.96 -6.37 6.72
C SER A 117 -19.79 -7.30 7.07
N VAL A 118 -19.96 -8.62 7.01
CA VAL A 118 -18.85 -9.56 7.18
C VAL A 118 -17.81 -9.37 6.08
N PHE A 119 -18.25 -9.16 4.83
CA PHE A 119 -17.33 -8.87 3.73
C PHE A 119 -16.68 -7.50 3.81
N GLU A 120 -17.38 -6.50 4.32
CA GLU A 120 -16.83 -5.17 4.55
C GLU A 120 -15.75 -5.21 5.64
N ASP A 121 -16.02 -5.92 6.73
CA ASP A 121 -15.07 -6.17 7.82
C ASP A 121 -13.86 -7.00 7.34
N LEU A 122 -14.08 -8.02 6.50
CA LEU A 122 -13.03 -8.81 5.85
C LEU A 122 -12.09 -7.92 5.00
N ARG A 123 -12.65 -7.01 4.21
CA ARG A 123 -11.86 -6.09 3.39
C ARG A 123 -11.13 -5.04 4.22
N ALA A 124 -11.76 -4.51 5.27
CA ALA A 124 -11.19 -3.47 6.10
C ALA A 124 -9.97 -3.96 6.91
N ASN A 125 -10.03 -5.19 7.43
CA ASN A 125 -9.01 -5.72 8.33
C ASN A 125 -8.01 -6.67 7.65
N HIS A 126 -8.33 -7.18 6.44
CA HIS A 126 -7.44 -8.02 5.65
C HIS A 126 -6.95 -7.29 4.39
N PRO A 127 -5.76 -6.68 4.44
CA PRO A 127 -5.21 -5.88 3.34
C PRO A 127 -5.10 -6.64 2.01
N LEU A 128 -4.88 -7.95 2.05
CA LEU A 128 -4.83 -8.80 0.85
C LEU A 128 -6.18 -8.82 0.13
N LEU A 129 -7.27 -9.02 0.88
CA LEU A 129 -8.62 -9.08 0.30
C LEU A 129 -9.05 -7.73 -0.30
N ASN A 130 -8.52 -6.63 0.23
CA ASN A 130 -8.72 -5.29 -0.35
C ASN A 130 -7.84 -5.03 -1.59
N ALA A 131 -6.65 -5.63 -1.64
CA ALA A 131 -5.72 -5.46 -2.76
C ALA A 131 -6.12 -6.24 -4.01
N VAL A 132 -6.91 -7.32 -3.86
CA VAL A 132 -7.39 -8.15 -4.96
C VAL A 132 -8.74 -7.68 -5.50
N ASN A 133 -9.07 -8.08 -6.74
CA ASN A 133 -10.33 -7.70 -7.37
C ASN A 133 -11.44 -8.71 -7.05
N PHE A 134 -12.09 -8.55 -5.88
CA PHE A 134 -13.24 -9.36 -5.50
C PHE A 134 -14.55 -8.82 -6.10
N ARG A 135 -15.38 -9.76 -6.62
CA ARG A 135 -16.73 -9.45 -7.09
C ARG A 135 -17.75 -10.39 -6.43
N ALA A 136 -18.83 -9.80 -5.95
CA ALA A 136 -20.01 -10.54 -5.54
C ALA A 136 -20.76 -11.04 -6.79
N VAL A 137 -21.12 -12.33 -6.83
CA VAL A 137 -21.75 -12.97 -7.99
C VAL A 137 -22.96 -13.79 -7.54
N SER A 138 -24.03 -13.77 -8.32
CA SER A 138 -25.29 -14.47 -8.03
C SER A 138 -25.43 -15.80 -8.79
N GLY A 139 -24.30 -16.48 -9.09
CA GLY A 139 -24.33 -17.77 -9.82
C GLY A 139 -23.01 -18.10 -10.53
N HIS A 140 -23.05 -18.93 -11.58
CA HIS A 140 -21.89 -19.17 -12.44
C HIS A 140 -21.41 -17.87 -13.10
N VAL A 141 -20.15 -17.57 -12.95
CA VAL A 141 -19.55 -16.39 -13.57
C VAL A 141 -18.89 -16.82 -14.86
N ARG A 142 -19.48 -16.43 -15.95
CA ARG A 142 -18.80 -16.39 -17.24
C ARG A 142 -18.15 -15.03 -17.38
N MET A 143 -16.85 -15.01 -17.31
CA MET A 143 -16.09 -13.77 -17.46
C MET A 143 -15.38 -13.77 -18.81
N MET A 144 -15.61 -12.74 -19.59
CA MET A 144 -14.81 -12.49 -20.79
C MET A 144 -13.51 -11.78 -20.37
N MET A 145 -12.40 -12.47 -20.49
CA MET A 145 -11.08 -11.90 -20.24
C MET A 145 -10.44 -11.49 -21.55
N ASN A 146 -9.90 -10.26 -21.60
CA ASN A 146 -9.05 -9.85 -22.70
C ASN A 146 -7.66 -10.47 -22.51
N THR A 147 -7.34 -11.51 -23.27
CA THR A 147 -6.05 -12.20 -23.24
C THR A 147 -4.99 -11.51 -24.10
N ASP A 148 -5.39 -10.59 -24.98
CA ASP A 148 -4.49 -9.99 -25.97
C ASP A 148 -3.79 -8.70 -25.52
N GLY A 149 -4.06 -8.19 -24.31
CA GLY A 149 -3.46 -6.94 -23.82
C GLY A 149 -3.97 -5.69 -24.54
N VAL A 150 -3.19 -4.61 -24.54
CA VAL A 150 -3.59 -3.31 -25.11
C VAL A 150 -3.42 -3.33 -26.63
N ASN A 151 -4.53 -3.32 -27.37
CA ASN A 151 -4.52 -3.10 -28.82
C ASN A 151 -4.46 -1.59 -29.09
N LYS A 152 -3.60 -1.18 -30.03
CA LYS A 152 -3.48 0.22 -30.43
C LYS A 152 -4.46 0.51 -31.57
N ALA A 153 -5.23 1.58 -31.42
CA ALA A 153 -5.95 2.17 -32.56
C ALA A 153 -4.94 2.73 -33.59
N GLN A 154 -5.30 2.66 -34.84
CA GLN A 154 -4.49 3.19 -35.93
C GLN A 154 -4.97 4.58 -36.32
N TRP A 155 -4.05 5.49 -36.57
CA TRP A 155 -4.31 6.78 -37.16
C TRP A 155 -4.39 6.62 -38.69
N GLY A 156 -5.41 7.16 -39.33
CA GLY A 156 -5.60 7.20 -40.78
C GLY A 156 -6.04 8.59 -41.23
N GLU A 157 -6.01 8.88 -42.52
CA GLU A 157 -6.56 10.11 -43.10
C GLU A 157 -8.09 10.12 -43.03
N LEU A 158 -8.70 11.30 -43.16
CA LEU A 158 -10.11 11.55 -42.85
C LEU A 158 -11.14 10.76 -43.71
N CYS A 159 -10.73 10.02 -44.70
CA CYS A 159 -11.60 9.20 -45.57
C CYS A 159 -11.00 7.82 -45.89
N ASP A 160 -9.99 7.36 -45.14
CA ASP A 160 -9.43 6.04 -45.34
C ASP A 160 -10.32 4.94 -44.78
N GLU A 161 -10.34 3.78 -45.42
CA GLU A 161 -10.98 2.58 -44.90
C GLU A 161 -10.38 2.19 -43.55
N ILE A 162 -11.23 1.86 -42.56
CA ILE A 162 -10.80 1.29 -41.28
C ILE A 162 -10.27 -0.12 -41.53
N VAL A 163 -8.99 -0.24 -41.77
CA VAL A 163 -8.33 -1.49 -42.20
C VAL A 163 -7.97 -2.44 -41.05
N LYS A 164 -8.09 -2.00 -39.80
CA LYS A 164 -7.63 -2.80 -38.67
C LYS A 164 -8.79 -3.19 -37.74
N GLU A 165 -9.24 -4.41 -37.86
CA GLU A 165 -10.09 -5.03 -36.87
C GLU A 165 -9.32 -5.20 -35.56
N ILE A 166 -9.86 -4.67 -34.46
CA ILE A 166 -9.34 -4.94 -33.13
C ILE A 166 -9.75 -6.36 -32.77
N MET A 167 -8.93 -7.35 -33.15
CA MET A 167 -9.08 -8.71 -32.66
C MET A 167 -8.72 -8.70 -31.17
N SER A 168 -9.71 -8.54 -30.32
CA SER A 168 -9.56 -8.82 -28.90
C SER A 168 -9.78 -10.33 -28.72
N GLY A 169 -8.72 -11.05 -28.34
CA GLY A 169 -8.85 -12.43 -27.87
C GLY A 169 -9.65 -12.42 -26.56
N PHE A 170 -10.95 -12.60 -26.65
CA PHE A 170 -11.77 -12.82 -25.47
C PHE A 170 -11.77 -14.33 -25.17
N LYS A 171 -11.20 -14.69 -24.03
CA LYS A 171 -11.33 -16.04 -23.49
C LYS A 171 -12.47 -16.08 -22.51
N GLU A 172 -13.43 -16.95 -22.74
CA GLU A 172 -14.49 -17.24 -21.79
C GLU A 172 -13.90 -18.15 -20.69
N VAL A 173 -13.83 -17.65 -19.46
CA VAL A 173 -13.45 -18.43 -18.29
C VAL A 173 -14.70 -18.76 -17.52
N ASP A 174 -15.13 -20.03 -17.61
CA ASP A 174 -16.19 -20.57 -16.76
C ASP A 174 -15.57 -20.94 -15.43
N SER A 175 -15.82 -20.16 -14.40
CA SER A 175 -15.33 -20.44 -13.05
C SER A 175 -16.46 -21.03 -12.22
N GLY A 176 -16.44 -22.35 -12.04
CA GLY A 176 -17.25 -23.01 -11.00
C GLY A 176 -16.95 -22.38 -9.63
N LEU A 177 -17.94 -22.33 -8.76
CA LEU A 177 -17.76 -21.88 -7.39
C LEU A 177 -17.43 -23.09 -6.50
N PHE A 178 -16.40 -22.95 -5.68
CA PHE A 178 -16.01 -23.96 -4.69
C PHE A 178 -16.54 -23.62 -3.32
N LYS A 179 -16.80 -24.63 -2.51
CA LYS A 179 -17.36 -24.48 -1.18
C LYS A 179 -16.25 -24.30 -0.15
N LEU A 180 -16.15 -23.11 0.42
CA LEU A 180 -15.43 -22.86 1.66
C LEU A 180 -16.41 -23.02 2.83
N SER A 181 -16.09 -23.85 3.83
CA SER A 181 -16.96 -24.06 4.98
C SER A 181 -16.15 -23.97 6.28
N ALA A 182 -16.68 -23.23 7.23
CA ALA A 182 -16.20 -23.20 8.60
C ALA A 182 -17.28 -23.75 9.53
N PHE A 183 -16.86 -24.40 10.60
CA PHE A 183 -17.78 -24.84 11.67
C PHE A 183 -17.33 -24.28 13.01
N ILE A 184 -18.29 -23.94 13.84
CA ILE A 184 -18.06 -23.33 15.14
C ILE A 184 -18.82 -24.15 16.18
N PRO A 185 -18.16 -24.77 17.18
CA PRO A 185 -18.79 -25.33 18.34
C PRO A 185 -19.18 -24.22 19.31
N ILE A 186 -20.41 -24.17 19.76
CA ILE A 186 -20.93 -23.21 20.75
C ILE A 186 -21.52 -23.97 21.91
N CYS A 187 -21.08 -23.68 23.15
CA CYS A 187 -21.69 -24.23 24.35
C CYS A 187 -23.13 -23.72 24.50
N ASN A 188 -24.05 -24.59 24.97
CA ASN A 188 -25.45 -24.23 25.19
C ASN A 188 -25.60 -23.05 26.17
N SER A 189 -24.71 -22.94 27.16
CA SER A 189 -24.69 -21.80 28.11
C SER A 189 -24.40 -20.46 27.47
N MET A 190 -23.71 -20.42 26.29
CA MET A 190 -23.45 -19.18 25.56
C MET A 190 -24.70 -18.63 24.86
N LEU A 191 -25.69 -19.46 24.58
CA LEU A 191 -26.95 -19.02 23.97
C LEU A 191 -27.79 -18.14 24.91
N ASP A 192 -27.52 -18.19 26.20
CA ASP A 192 -28.20 -17.38 27.22
C ASP A 192 -27.72 -15.92 27.26
N LEU A 193 -26.59 -15.61 26.60
CA LEU A 193 -26.00 -14.26 26.54
C LEU A 193 -26.72 -13.29 25.58
N GLY A 194 -27.67 -13.82 24.81
CA GLY A 194 -28.56 -13.02 23.97
C GLY A 194 -28.12 -12.78 22.55
N PRO A 195 -28.99 -12.20 21.69
CA PRO A 195 -28.80 -12.10 20.26
C PRO A 195 -27.57 -11.24 19.81
N GLN A 196 -27.34 -10.14 20.53
CA GLN A 196 -26.23 -9.23 20.20
C GLN A 196 -24.84 -9.86 20.45
N TRP A 197 -24.75 -10.62 21.55
CA TRP A 197 -23.51 -11.35 21.85
C TRP A 197 -23.26 -12.45 20.81
N LEU A 198 -24.32 -13.20 20.46
CA LEU A 198 -24.22 -14.29 19.48
C LEU A 198 -23.80 -13.76 18.08
N ASP A 199 -24.38 -12.65 17.63
CA ASP A 199 -23.99 -12.00 16.38
C ASP A 199 -22.52 -11.59 16.39
N ARG A 200 -22.06 -10.94 17.46
CA ARG A 200 -20.67 -10.51 17.59
C ARG A 200 -19.69 -11.69 17.60
N TYR A 201 -20.00 -12.72 18.38
CA TYR A 201 -19.17 -13.91 18.51
C TYR A 201 -19.05 -14.68 17.18
N ILE A 202 -20.16 -14.90 16.51
CA ILE A 202 -20.18 -15.58 15.20
C ILE A 202 -19.42 -14.76 14.16
N ARG A 203 -19.60 -13.44 14.14
CA ARG A 203 -18.85 -12.58 13.21
C ARG A 203 -17.35 -12.69 13.43
N GLU A 204 -16.89 -12.55 14.66
CA GLU A 204 -15.47 -12.54 15.00
C GLU A 204 -14.79 -13.86 14.57
N ILE A 205 -15.38 -15.00 14.93
CA ILE A 205 -14.83 -16.31 14.59
C ILE A 205 -14.95 -16.61 13.09
N LEU A 206 -16.09 -16.29 12.47
CA LEU A 206 -16.26 -16.49 11.04
C LEU A 206 -15.36 -15.62 10.23
N TYR A 207 -15.22 -14.37 10.63
CA TYR A 207 -14.31 -13.42 10.02
C TYR A 207 -12.90 -14.01 9.95
N GLU A 208 -12.37 -14.46 11.09
CA GLU A 208 -11.03 -15.02 11.15
C GLU A 208 -10.91 -16.31 10.33
N ALA A 209 -11.85 -17.23 10.48
CA ALA A 209 -11.81 -18.51 9.77
C ALA A 209 -11.97 -18.35 8.24
N LEU A 210 -12.90 -17.50 7.79
CA LEU A 210 -13.11 -17.24 6.36
C LEU A 210 -11.96 -16.46 5.74
N ALA A 211 -11.43 -15.45 6.46
CA ALA A 211 -10.29 -14.69 5.99
C ALA A 211 -9.06 -15.58 5.76
N ASN A 212 -8.72 -16.38 6.76
CA ASN A 212 -7.60 -17.31 6.68
C ASN A 212 -7.78 -18.32 5.56
N GLY A 213 -8.98 -18.89 5.41
CA GLY A 213 -9.28 -19.84 4.33
C GLY A 213 -9.26 -19.20 2.95
N LEU A 214 -9.75 -17.96 2.82
CA LEU A 214 -9.70 -17.23 1.55
C LEU A 214 -8.26 -16.81 1.20
N GLU A 215 -7.49 -16.31 2.17
CA GLU A 215 -6.08 -15.96 1.95
C GLU A 215 -5.27 -17.15 1.52
N ASP A 216 -5.44 -18.30 2.20
CA ASP A 216 -4.75 -19.54 1.81
C ASP A 216 -5.13 -19.99 0.40
N GLY A 217 -6.41 -19.98 0.07
CA GLY A 217 -6.88 -20.31 -1.28
C GLY A 217 -6.35 -19.35 -2.36
N ILE A 218 -6.29 -18.05 -2.07
CA ILE A 218 -5.77 -17.02 -2.98
C ILE A 218 -4.26 -17.16 -3.19
N ILE A 219 -3.53 -17.55 -2.16
CA ILE A 219 -2.08 -17.64 -2.17
C ILE A 219 -1.63 -19.02 -2.68
N ASN A 220 -2.10 -20.09 -2.06
CA ASN A 220 -1.58 -21.46 -2.21
C ASN A 220 -2.46 -22.40 -3.02
N GLY A 221 -3.74 -22.07 -3.21
CA GLY A 221 -4.71 -22.96 -3.84
C GLY A 221 -4.17 -23.61 -5.11
N ASP A 222 -4.44 -24.90 -5.32
CA ASP A 222 -3.94 -25.65 -6.47
C ASP A 222 -4.95 -25.76 -7.64
N GLY A 223 -6.16 -25.24 -7.46
CA GLY A 223 -7.23 -25.27 -8.47
C GLY A 223 -8.16 -26.50 -8.39
N ASP A 224 -7.77 -27.57 -7.67
CA ASP A 224 -8.65 -28.73 -7.46
C ASP A 224 -9.62 -28.48 -6.30
N LYS A 225 -10.87 -28.15 -6.62
CA LYS A 225 -11.95 -27.82 -5.66
C LYS A 225 -11.64 -26.63 -4.74
N GLN A 226 -10.71 -25.78 -5.16
CA GLN A 226 -10.28 -24.56 -4.47
C GLN A 226 -9.79 -23.54 -5.50
N PRO A 227 -9.61 -22.26 -5.12
CA PRO A 227 -9.06 -21.24 -6.02
C PRO A 227 -7.70 -21.62 -6.59
N ILE A 228 -7.34 -21.02 -7.72
CA ILE A 228 -5.98 -21.11 -8.27
C ILE A 228 -5.14 -20.01 -7.61
N GLY A 229 -4.14 -20.42 -6.84
CA GLY A 229 -3.31 -19.50 -6.05
C GLY A 229 -2.38 -18.63 -6.88
N MET A 230 -1.94 -17.51 -6.30
CA MET A 230 -0.98 -16.58 -6.91
C MET A 230 0.36 -17.26 -7.24
N ILE A 231 0.75 -18.28 -6.46
CA ILE A 231 1.99 -19.03 -6.66
C ILE A 231 1.88 -20.06 -7.80
N ARG A 232 0.72 -20.23 -8.43
CA ARG A 232 0.52 -21.25 -9.47
C ARG A 232 0.78 -20.70 -10.87
N GLN A 233 1.27 -21.58 -11.73
CA GLN A 233 1.40 -21.28 -13.15
C GLN A 233 0.03 -21.36 -13.81
N VAL A 234 -0.31 -20.37 -14.61
CA VAL A 234 -1.56 -20.32 -15.38
C VAL A 234 -1.26 -19.95 -16.82
N GLY A 235 -1.97 -20.53 -17.75
CA GLY A 235 -1.79 -20.28 -19.19
C GLY A 235 -2.15 -21.50 -20.00
N ASP A 236 -2.17 -21.35 -21.31
CA ASP A 236 -2.52 -22.44 -22.24
C ASP A 236 -1.38 -23.48 -22.36
N ASP A 237 -0.15 -23.06 -22.06
CA ASP A 237 1.06 -23.91 -22.10
C ASP A 237 1.29 -24.70 -20.81
N VAL A 238 0.42 -24.55 -19.79
CA VAL A 238 0.59 -25.17 -18.49
C VAL A 238 -0.10 -26.52 -18.45
N THR A 239 0.65 -27.57 -18.15
CA THR A 239 0.09 -28.92 -17.98
C THR A 239 -0.57 -29.03 -16.61
N VAL A 240 -1.89 -29.14 -16.61
CA VAL A 240 -2.70 -29.36 -15.40
C VAL A 240 -2.89 -30.86 -15.20
N THR A 241 -2.43 -31.39 -14.06
CA THR A 241 -2.53 -32.83 -13.74
C THR A 241 -3.56 -33.03 -12.62
N GLY A 242 -4.62 -33.79 -12.93
CA GLY A 242 -5.67 -34.05 -11.94
C GLY A 242 -6.40 -32.81 -11.43
N GLY A 243 -6.51 -31.76 -12.24
CA GLY A 243 -7.12 -30.49 -11.85
C GLY A 243 -6.17 -29.55 -11.07
N LYS A 244 -4.92 -29.95 -10.83
CA LYS A 244 -3.94 -29.21 -10.05
C LYS A 244 -2.96 -28.46 -10.93
N TYR A 245 -2.83 -27.18 -10.68
CA TYR A 245 -1.89 -26.29 -11.34
C TYR A 245 -0.50 -26.35 -10.68
N PRO A 246 0.59 -26.49 -11.45
CA PRO A 246 1.95 -26.55 -10.90
C PRO A 246 2.34 -25.23 -10.23
N ALA A 247 3.21 -25.30 -9.21
CA ALA A 247 3.75 -24.11 -8.58
C ALA A 247 4.78 -23.43 -9.47
N LYS A 248 4.89 -22.11 -9.37
CA LYS A 248 5.96 -21.32 -9.98
C LYS A 248 7.29 -21.60 -9.27
N ALA A 249 8.39 -21.60 -10.02
CA ALA A 249 9.71 -21.58 -9.44
C ALA A 249 9.91 -20.31 -8.61
N ALA A 250 10.54 -20.45 -7.45
CA ALA A 250 10.92 -19.29 -6.65
C ALA A 250 12.14 -18.60 -7.28
N MET A 251 12.10 -17.28 -7.34
CA MET A 251 13.21 -16.44 -7.79
C MET A 251 13.95 -15.92 -6.57
N GLU A 252 15.24 -16.17 -6.49
CA GLU A 252 16.06 -15.68 -5.40
C GLU A 252 16.20 -14.16 -5.43
N VAL A 253 15.97 -13.51 -4.27
CA VAL A 253 16.10 -12.08 -4.07
C VAL A 253 16.95 -11.83 -2.83
N THR A 254 18.10 -11.19 -3.04
CA THR A 254 19.07 -10.91 -1.98
C THR A 254 19.00 -9.47 -1.47
N ASP A 255 18.39 -8.55 -2.22
CA ASP A 255 18.23 -7.14 -1.84
C ASP A 255 17.00 -6.53 -2.52
N PHE A 256 16.57 -5.37 -2.04
CA PHE A 256 15.54 -4.53 -2.66
C PHE A 256 16.15 -3.25 -3.26
N SER A 257 17.32 -3.36 -3.87
CA SER A 257 17.94 -2.25 -4.59
C SER A 257 17.07 -1.78 -5.77
N PRO A 258 17.26 -0.54 -6.26
CA PRO A 258 16.56 -0.05 -7.45
C PRO A 258 16.74 -0.95 -8.68
N GLU A 259 17.90 -1.59 -8.81
CA GLU A 259 18.19 -2.52 -9.89
C GLU A 259 17.37 -3.80 -9.78
N THR A 260 17.39 -4.47 -8.63
CA THR A 260 16.63 -5.69 -8.36
C THR A 260 15.13 -5.44 -8.51
N MET A 261 14.63 -4.36 -7.91
CA MET A 261 13.22 -3.97 -8.04
C MET A 261 12.84 -3.62 -9.49
N GLY A 262 13.71 -2.94 -10.22
CA GLY A 262 13.52 -2.64 -11.63
C GLY A 262 13.40 -3.89 -12.49
N ASN A 263 14.25 -4.90 -12.25
CA ASN A 263 14.19 -6.19 -12.93
C ASN A 263 12.88 -6.94 -12.63
N LEU A 264 12.45 -7.00 -11.37
CA LEU A 264 11.18 -7.61 -11.00
C LEU A 264 9.98 -6.89 -11.65
N MET A 265 9.98 -5.56 -11.67
CA MET A 265 8.92 -4.78 -12.32
C MET A 265 8.93 -4.94 -13.84
N SER A 266 10.10 -5.09 -14.46
CA SER A 266 10.22 -5.35 -15.89
C SER A 266 9.55 -6.69 -16.28
N LEU A 267 9.73 -7.72 -15.48
CA LEU A 267 9.05 -9.01 -15.66
C LEU A 267 7.51 -8.88 -15.52
N LEU A 268 7.04 -8.10 -14.54
CA LEU A 268 5.61 -7.82 -14.37
C LEU A 268 5.04 -6.97 -15.52
N ALA A 269 5.85 -6.09 -16.11
CA ALA A 269 5.44 -5.27 -17.24
C ALA A 269 5.28 -6.07 -18.54
N ALA A 270 5.92 -7.24 -18.63
CA ALA A 270 5.73 -8.17 -19.72
C ALA A 270 4.37 -8.88 -19.57
N GLY A 271 3.41 -8.46 -20.35
CA GLY A 271 2.10 -9.12 -20.44
C GLY A 271 2.10 -10.37 -21.31
N PRO A 272 0.98 -11.10 -21.38
CA PRO A 272 0.84 -12.22 -22.30
C PRO A 272 1.02 -11.79 -23.76
N ASN A 273 1.44 -12.72 -24.60
CA ASN A 273 1.64 -12.52 -26.06
C ASN A 273 2.68 -11.42 -26.42
N GLY A 274 3.70 -11.23 -25.58
CA GLY A 274 4.77 -10.25 -25.84
C GLY A 274 4.34 -8.78 -25.79
N LYS A 275 3.13 -8.50 -25.29
CA LYS A 275 2.63 -7.13 -25.12
C LYS A 275 3.04 -6.57 -23.75
N TYR A 276 3.31 -5.27 -23.70
CA TYR A 276 3.68 -4.58 -22.47
C TYR A 276 2.45 -3.98 -21.77
N ARG A 277 2.53 -3.87 -20.45
CA ARG A 277 1.51 -3.23 -19.62
C ARG A 277 2.13 -2.25 -18.63
N THR A 278 1.35 -1.27 -18.21
CA THR A 278 1.71 -0.41 -17.09
C THR A 278 1.58 -1.17 -15.77
N VAL A 279 2.57 -1.04 -14.91
CA VAL A 279 2.61 -1.67 -13.59
C VAL A 279 2.11 -0.68 -12.56
N SER A 280 1.04 -1.03 -11.85
CA SER A 280 0.46 -0.23 -10.75
C SER A 280 -0.25 -1.13 -9.75
N GLY A 281 -0.36 -0.67 -8.50
CA GLY A 281 -1.00 -1.45 -7.44
C GLY A 281 -0.20 -2.70 -7.06
N LEU A 282 1.11 -2.53 -6.92
CA LEU A 282 2.03 -3.59 -6.52
C LEU A 282 1.80 -3.98 -5.07
N ILE A 283 1.83 -5.29 -4.82
CA ILE A 283 1.79 -5.91 -3.50
C ILE A 283 3.00 -6.81 -3.30
N LEU A 284 3.49 -6.84 -2.07
CA LEU A 284 4.48 -7.79 -1.59
C LEU A 284 3.88 -8.54 -0.40
N LEU A 285 3.57 -9.82 -0.59
CA LEU A 285 3.03 -10.67 0.46
C LEU A 285 4.17 -11.39 1.14
N VAL A 286 4.20 -11.36 2.46
CA VAL A 286 5.27 -11.98 3.26
C VAL A 286 4.70 -12.60 4.54
N ASN A 287 5.38 -13.61 5.05
CA ASN A 287 5.07 -14.15 6.37
C ASN A 287 5.39 -13.10 7.45
N PRO A 288 4.56 -12.92 8.50
CA PRO A 288 4.85 -11.96 9.58
C PRO A 288 6.21 -12.13 10.24
N GLN A 289 6.71 -13.37 10.41
CA GLN A 289 8.04 -13.59 10.96
C GLN A 289 9.14 -13.09 10.02
N ASP A 290 9.04 -13.39 8.73
CA ASP A 290 10.01 -12.92 7.73
C ASP A 290 9.92 -11.42 7.50
N TYR A 291 8.74 -10.84 7.66
CA TYR A 291 8.61 -9.39 7.64
C TYR A 291 9.53 -8.74 8.68
N PHE A 292 9.42 -9.13 9.95
CA PHE A 292 10.25 -8.53 11.00
C PHE A 292 11.71 -8.92 10.93
N ARG A 293 12.04 -10.15 10.50
CA ARG A 293 13.41 -10.64 10.47
C ARG A 293 14.20 -10.20 9.23
N LYS A 294 13.55 -10.05 8.08
CA LYS A 294 14.21 -9.86 6.78
C LYS A 294 13.72 -8.62 6.05
N VAL A 295 12.41 -8.49 5.83
CA VAL A 295 11.85 -7.42 5.00
C VAL A 295 11.95 -6.06 5.68
N MET A 296 11.59 -5.96 6.95
CA MET A 296 11.70 -4.71 7.69
C MET A 296 13.15 -4.19 7.74
N PRO A 297 14.17 -5.00 8.10
CA PRO A 297 15.55 -4.55 8.02
C PRO A 297 16.00 -4.16 6.61
N ALA A 298 15.56 -4.93 5.58
CA ALA A 298 15.91 -4.65 4.19
C ALA A 298 15.23 -3.41 3.61
N THR A 299 14.18 -2.90 4.23
CA THR A 299 13.41 -1.72 3.79
C THR A 299 13.48 -0.54 4.76
N THR A 300 14.29 -0.66 5.82
CA THR A 300 14.49 0.41 6.81
C THR A 300 15.72 1.23 6.44
N VAL A 301 15.54 2.54 6.31
CA VAL A 301 16.59 3.49 6.03
C VAL A 301 16.68 4.51 7.16
N MET A 302 17.89 4.82 7.59
CA MET A 302 18.14 5.92 8.52
C MET A 302 18.12 7.25 7.75
N ALA A 303 17.22 8.15 8.12
CA ALA A 303 17.15 9.49 7.55
C ALA A 303 18.30 10.37 8.08
N PRO A 304 18.65 11.48 7.40
CA PRO A 304 19.72 12.38 7.84
C PRO A 304 19.50 13.00 9.24
N ASP A 305 18.25 13.03 9.71
CA ASP A 305 17.87 13.49 11.06
C ASP A 305 18.09 12.44 12.16
N GLY A 306 18.63 11.26 11.82
CA GLY A 306 18.86 10.15 12.74
C GLY A 306 17.61 9.29 13.03
N THR A 307 16.46 9.56 12.40
CA THR A 307 15.24 8.75 12.54
C THR A 307 15.24 7.57 11.58
N TYR A 308 14.63 6.45 11.99
CA TYR A 308 14.42 5.31 11.12
C TYR A 308 13.09 5.43 10.37
N ARG A 309 13.13 5.22 9.05
CA ARG A 309 11.95 5.14 8.19
C ARG A 309 11.81 3.72 7.66
N ASN A 310 10.69 3.08 7.96
CA ASN A 310 10.41 1.70 7.57
C ASN A 310 9.65 1.65 6.23
N ASN A 311 9.68 0.49 5.57
CA ASN A 311 8.96 0.20 4.33
C ASN A 311 9.32 1.16 3.18
N ILE A 312 10.58 1.58 3.12
CA ILE A 312 11.12 2.40 2.04
C ILE A 312 11.59 1.47 0.92
N LEU A 313 10.86 1.49 -0.17
CA LEU A 313 11.18 0.78 -1.40
C LEU A 313 11.37 1.78 -2.54
N PRO A 314 12.17 1.45 -3.58
CA PRO A 314 12.42 2.33 -4.73
C PRO A 314 11.16 2.68 -5.53
N TYR A 315 10.11 1.88 -5.39
CA TYR A 315 8.80 2.07 -6.01
C TYR A 315 7.68 1.84 -4.99
N PRO A 316 6.51 2.51 -5.12
CA PRO A 316 5.39 2.28 -4.20
C PRO A 316 4.87 0.84 -4.27
N VAL A 317 5.13 0.07 -3.23
CA VAL A 317 4.67 -1.32 -3.06
C VAL A 317 3.95 -1.42 -1.72
N GLN A 318 2.77 -1.99 -1.71
CA GLN A 318 2.06 -2.30 -0.47
C GLN A 318 2.59 -3.62 0.09
N ILE A 319 3.26 -3.56 1.24
CA ILE A 319 3.70 -4.76 1.96
C ILE A 319 2.53 -5.27 2.79
N ILE A 320 2.16 -6.52 2.59
CA ILE A 320 1.05 -7.18 3.25
C ILE A 320 1.57 -8.43 3.96
N GLN A 321 1.26 -8.54 5.25
CA GLN A 321 1.61 -9.70 6.04
C GLN A 321 0.47 -10.72 5.98
N SER A 322 0.78 -11.99 5.66
CA SER A 322 -0.18 -13.09 5.67
C SER A 322 0.46 -14.37 6.19
N PHE A 323 -0.24 -15.07 7.06
CA PHE A 323 0.19 -16.37 7.61
C PHE A 323 0.19 -17.49 6.56
N ALA A 324 -0.52 -17.31 5.45
CA ALA A 324 -0.58 -18.28 4.36
C ALA A 324 0.70 -18.29 3.50
N VAL A 325 1.58 -17.31 3.63
CA VAL A 325 2.88 -17.30 2.95
C VAL A 325 3.89 -18.15 3.72
N GLY A 326 4.56 -19.06 3.02
CA GLY A 326 5.61 -19.91 3.59
C GLY A 326 6.80 -19.11 4.12
N LEU A 327 7.50 -19.66 5.14
CA LEU A 327 8.73 -19.04 5.64
C LEU A 327 9.84 -19.08 4.57
N GLY A 328 10.57 -17.99 4.44
CA GLY A 328 11.60 -17.82 3.41
C GLY A 328 11.07 -17.40 2.06
N GLU A 329 9.74 -17.29 1.90
CA GLU A 329 9.09 -16.95 0.64
C GLU A 329 8.39 -15.60 0.71
N ALA A 330 8.26 -15.00 -0.46
CA ALA A 330 7.42 -13.83 -0.66
C ALA A 330 6.72 -13.93 -2.02
N ILE A 331 5.60 -13.21 -2.16
CA ILE A 331 4.88 -13.12 -3.43
C ILE A 331 4.84 -11.66 -3.84
N PHE A 332 5.36 -11.38 -5.02
CA PHE A 332 5.38 -10.04 -5.59
C PHE A 332 4.52 -9.98 -6.83
N GLY A 333 3.64 -9.00 -6.93
CA GLY A 333 2.76 -8.90 -8.08
C GLY A 333 1.79 -7.73 -8.06
N ILE A 334 0.90 -7.73 -9.05
CA ILE A 334 -0.13 -6.70 -9.24
C ILE A 334 -1.43 -7.22 -8.62
N GLY A 335 -1.79 -6.76 -7.42
CA GLY A 335 -2.91 -7.29 -6.64
C GLY A 335 -4.24 -7.31 -7.41
N ARG A 336 -4.57 -6.25 -8.15
CA ARG A 336 -5.82 -6.18 -8.95
C ARG A 336 -5.89 -7.17 -10.11
N ARG A 337 -4.80 -7.86 -10.44
CA ARG A 337 -4.78 -8.92 -11.46
C ARG A 337 -5.07 -10.30 -10.90
N TYR A 338 -5.45 -10.39 -9.65
CA TYR A 338 -6.11 -11.56 -9.11
C TYR A 338 -7.61 -11.33 -9.10
N PHE A 339 -8.36 -12.19 -9.78
CA PHE A 339 -9.81 -12.17 -9.78
C PHE A 339 -10.33 -13.11 -8.70
N GLY A 340 -11.15 -12.59 -7.80
CA GLY A 340 -11.87 -13.37 -6.80
C GLY A 340 -13.37 -13.21 -6.99
N SER A 341 -14.12 -14.29 -6.86
CA SER A 341 -15.57 -14.31 -6.90
C SER A 341 -16.14 -14.93 -5.62
N ILE A 342 -17.19 -14.32 -5.10
CA ILE A 342 -17.90 -14.80 -3.91
C ILE A 342 -19.38 -14.81 -4.27
N ALA A 343 -20.07 -15.93 -4.03
CA ALA A 343 -21.50 -16.01 -4.26
C ALA A 343 -22.26 -15.27 -3.16
N SER A 344 -23.06 -14.28 -3.56
CA SER A 344 -24.03 -13.61 -2.69
C SER A 344 -25.42 -14.14 -2.99
N GLY A 345 -26.16 -14.55 -1.93
CA GLY A 345 -27.59 -14.88 -2.01
C GLY A 345 -27.99 -16.16 -2.77
N TYR A 346 -27.04 -16.98 -3.24
CA TYR A 346 -27.35 -18.16 -4.03
C TYR A 346 -27.05 -19.47 -3.28
N ASN A 347 -27.97 -20.47 -3.39
CA ASN A 347 -27.81 -21.85 -2.94
C ASN A 347 -27.24 -22.05 -1.52
N ARG A 348 -27.86 -21.45 -0.51
CA ARG A 348 -27.47 -21.60 0.91
C ARG A 348 -26.07 -21.02 1.26
N SER A 349 -25.47 -20.19 0.41
CA SER A 349 -24.29 -19.43 0.74
C SER A 349 -24.62 -18.45 1.88
N GLY A 350 -23.82 -18.47 2.95
CA GLY A 350 -24.05 -17.66 4.16
C GLY A 350 -25.15 -18.19 5.09
N ARG A 351 -25.79 -19.32 4.80
CA ARG A 351 -26.76 -19.92 5.72
C ARG A 351 -26.05 -20.67 6.84
N ILE A 352 -26.45 -20.38 8.08
CA ILE A 352 -25.99 -21.12 9.25
C ILE A 352 -26.78 -22.42 9.34
N GLU A 353 -26.07 -23.54 9.33
CA GLU A 353 -26.60 -24.87 9.62
C GLU A 353 -26.02 -25.35 10.93
N TYR A 354 -26.78 -26.13 11.73
CA TYR A 354 -26.25 -26.67 12.98
C TYR A 354 -26.52 -28.15 13.11
N ASN A 355 -25.80 -28.80 14.05
CA ASN A 355 -25.99 -30.20 14.41
C ASN A 355 -25.70 -30.37 15.91
N ASP A 356 -26.69 -30.98 16.62
CA ASP A 356 -26.60 -31.25 18.06
C ASP A 356 -26.01 -32.64 18.36
N SER A 357 -26.02 -33.54 17.37
CA SER A 357 -25.64 -34.94 17.59
C SER A 357 -24.12 -35.16 17.56
N TYR A 358 -23.36 -34.23 16.94
CA TYR A 358 -21.94 -34.43 16.70
C TYR A 358 -21.09 -34.31 17.98
N ARG A 359 -21.50 -33.43 18.93
CA ARG A 359 -20.82 -33.19 20.20
C ARG A 359 -21.80 -33.18 21.39
N PHE A 360 -22.70 -34.17 21.40
CA PHE A 360 -23.73 -34.28 22.39
C PHE A 360 -23.19 -34.43 23.83
N LEU A 361 -22.15 -35.24 24.03
CA LEU A 361 -21.54 -35.48 25.33
C LEU A 361 -20.78 -34.27 25.89
N GLU A 362 -20.43 -33.31 25.02
CA GLU A 362 -19.67 -32.11 25.37
C GLU A 362 -20.59 -30.89 25.61
N ASP A 363 -21.93 -31.11 25.55
CA ASP A 363 -22.95 -30.07 25.66
C ASP A 363 -22.68 -28.88 24.69
N GLN A 364 -22.27 -29.22 23.45
CA GLN A 364 -21.94 -28.24 22.41
C GLN A 364 -22.81 -28.47 21.19
N ARG A 365 -23.28 -27.35 20.62
CA ARG A 365 -23.87 -27.28 19.28
C ARG A 365 -22.83 -26.88 18.27
N VAL A 366 -22.76 -27.59 17.17
CA VAL A 366 -21.83 -27.27 16.07
C VAL A 366 -22.58 -26.51 14.98
N TYR A 367 -22.23 -25.27 14.79
CA TYR A 367 -22.73 -24.43 13.71
C TYR A 367 -21.79 -24.51 12.53
N ARG A 368 -22.33 -24.58 11.34
CA ARG A 368 -21.56 -24.59 10.10
C ARG A 368 -22.03 -23.47 9.19
N ILE A 369 -21.09 -22.70 8.67
CA ILE A 369 -21.32 -21.76 7.58
C ILE A 369 -20.64 -22.25 6.33
N LYS A 370 -21.30 -22.06 5.21
CA LYS A 370 -20.79 -22.36 3.87
C LYS A 370 -20.71 -21.07 3.09
N LEU A 371 -19.54 -20.82 2.45
CA LEU A 371 -19.34 -19.78 1.49
C LEU A 371 -18.96 -20.43 0.17
N LEU A 372 -19.52 -19.93 -0.93
CA LEU A 372 -19.11 -20.35 -2.27
C LEU A 372 -18.21 -19.26 -2.82
N ALA A 373 -16.97 -19.62 -3.11
CA ALA A 373 -15.95 -18.71 -3.63
C ALA A 373 -15.09 -19.38 -4.68
N ASN A 374 -14.47 -18.59 -5.52
CA ASN A 374 -13.41 -19.01 -6.44
C ASN A 374 -12.50 -17.84 -6.76
N GLY A 375 -11.31 -18.09 -7.31
CA GLY A 375 -10.38 -17.08 -7.73
C GLY A 375 -9.24 -17.64 -8.57
N PHE A 376 -8.65 -16.78 -9.37
CA PHE A 376 -7.50 -17.13 -10.20
C PHE A 376 -6.72 -15.87 -10.63
N PRO A 377 -5.41 -15.98 -10.85
CA PRO A 377 -4.63 -14.92 -11.48
C PRO A 377 -5.01 -14.76 -12.94
N LEU A 378 -5.13 -13.54 -13.44
CA LEU A 378 -5.55 -13.26 -14.82
C LEU A 378 -4.53 -13.71 -15.86
N ASP A 379 -3.26 -13.79 -15.52
CA ASP A 379 -2.17 -14.33 -16.35
C ASP A 379 -0.99 -14.79 -15.50
N ASN A 380 -0.09 -15.54 -16.14
CA ASN A 380 1.06 -16.13 -15.46
C ASN A 380 2.08 -15.10 -14.97
N SER A 381 2.24 -13.98 -15.67
CA SER A 381 3.19 -12.91 -15.33
C SER A 381 2.65 -11.90 -14.32
N SER A 382 1.42 -12.06 -13.81
CA SER A 382 0.82 -11.14 -12.83
C SER A 382 1.42 -11.23 -11.44
N PHE A 383 1.96 -12.41 -11.09
CA PHE A 383 2.55 -12.67 -9.77
C PHE A 383 3.83 -13.48 -9.92
N MET A 384 4.79 -13.24 -9.07
CA MET A 384 6.05 -13.97 -8.95
C MET A 384 6.21 -14.52 -7.55
N ARG A 385 6.78 -15.73 -7.44
CA ARG A 385 7.19 -16.33 -6.18
C ARG A 385 8.65 -16.00 -5.97
N LEU A 386 8.98 -15.39 -4.85
CA LEU A 386 10.32 -14.97 -4.49
C LEU A 386 10.84 -15.84 -3.34
N ASP A 387 12.12 -16.20 -3.41
CA ASP A 387 12.87 -16.73 -2.27
C ASP A 387 13.64 -15.57 -1.62
N ILE A 388 13.23 -15.21 -0.41
CA ILE A 388 13.83 -14.15 0.40
C ILE A 388 14.71 -14.71 1.53
N SER A 389 15.11 -15.96 1.46
CA SER A 389 15.95 -16.58 2.48
C SER A 389 17.28 -15.86 2.66
N GLY A 390 17.84 -15.38 1.56
CA GLY A 390 19.11 -14.65 1.49
C GLY A 390 19.00 -13.11 1.59
N LEU A 391 17.80 -12.56 1.87
CA LEU A 391 17.60 -11.12 1.86
C LEU A 391 18.45 -10.39 2.91
N GLN A 392 19.20 -9.39 2.47
CA GLN A 392 20.13 -8.61 3.29
C GLN A 392 19.60 -7.17 3.51
N PRO A 393 19.96 -6.53 4.62
CA PRO A 393 19.73 -5.09 4.80
C PRO A 393 20.35 -4.26 3.68
N PRO A 394 19.82 -3.05 3.40
CA PRO A 394 20.39 -2.19 2.37
C PRO A 394 21.83 -1.81 2.75
N VAL A 395 22.77 -2.20 1.92
CA VAL A 395 24.15 -1.72 2.02
C VAL A 395 24.19 -0.34 1.42
N LEU A 396 24.36 0.70 2.24
CA LEU A 396 24.74 2.01 1.76
C LEU A 396 26.16 1.85 1.16
N ARG A 397 26.23 1.68 -0.15
CA ARG A 397 27.47 1.88 -0.88
C ARG A 397 27.75 3.39 -0.84
N VAL A 398 28.49 3.82 0.16
CA VAL A 398 29.19 5.09 0.09
C VAL A 398 30.19 4.86 -1.04
N GLN A 399 29.94 5.43 -2.22
CA GLN A 399 31.00 5.58 -3.19
C GLN A 399 32.05 6.42 -2.48
N SER A 400 33.11 5.79 -2.03
CA SER A 400 34.34 6.45 -1.69
C SER A 400 34.76 7.13 -3.00
N VAL A 401 34.46 8.40 -3.14
CA VAL A 401 35.10 9.21 -4.16
C VAL A 401 36.55 9.24 -3.74
N THR A 402 37.37 8.38 -4.32
CA THR A 402 38.82 8.48 -4.20
C THR A 402 39.15 9.87 -4.72
N PRO A 403 39.68 10.78 -3.89
CA PRO A 403 40.08 12.07 -4.40
C PRO A 403 41.01 11.83 -5.61
N PRO A 404 40.93 12.61 -6.67
CA PRO A 404 41.89 12.49 -7.78
C PRO A 404 43.31 12.48 -7.20
N ALA A 405 44.16 11.59 -7.67
CA ALA A 405 45.52 11.54 -7.22
C ALA A 405 46.13 12.92 -7.34
N ALA A 406 46.83 13.35 -6.29
CA ALA A 406 47.53 14.65 -6.31
C ALA A 406 48.46 14.72 -7.55
N SER A 407 48.50 15.89 -8.19
CA SER A 407 49.30 16.09 -9.38
C SER A 407 50.80 15.98 -9.08
N THR A 408 51.51 15.29 -9.94
CA THR A 408 53.00 15.17 -9.90
C THR A 408 53.71 16.22 -10.77
N ASN A 409 52.99 17.22 -11.29
CA ASN A 409 53.51 18.22 -12.18
C ASN A 409 54.23 19.37 -11.40
N ALA A 410 55.57 19.34 -11.38
CA ALA A 410 56.42 20.35 -10.78
C ALA A 410 57.01 21.34 -11.81
N ASN A 411 56.52 21.35 -13.07
CA ASN A 411 57.03 22.24 -14.09
C ASN A 411 56.54 23.67 -13.89
N LEU A 412 57.37 24.63 -14.36
CA LEU A 412 56.94 26.02 -14.59
C LEU A 412 56.21 26.18 -15.93
N ALA A 413 55.15 26.97 -15.95
CA ALA A 413 54.51 27.47 -17.17
C ALA A 413 55.30 28.63 -17.79
N SER A 414 55.91 29.49 -16.95
CA SER A 414 56.77 30.58 -17.41
C SER A 414 57.75 30.97 -16.31
N LEU A 415 58.94 31.41 -16.78
CA LEU A 415 59.99 32.00 -15.97
C LEU A 415 60.53 33.23 -16.66
N SER A 416 60.55 34.36 -15.97
CA SER A 416 61.04 35.61 -16.51
C SER A 416 61.72 36.45 -15.45
N ILE A 417 62.74 37.21 -15.87
CA ILE A 417 63.40 38.22 -15.03
C ILE A 417 63.44 39.53 -15.83
N THR A 418 62.90 40.60 -15.21
CA THR A 418 62.93 41.92 -15.92
C THR A 418 64.32 42.49 -16.04
N GLY A 419 64.58 43.14 -17.18
CA GLY A 419 65.84 43.80 -17.38
C GLY A 419 66.87 43.02 -18.21
N GLY A 420 66.54 41.78 -18.60
CA GLY A 420 67.35 40.94 -19.48
C GLY A 420 66.52 39.87 -20.15
N LYS A 421 67.16 39.02 -20.95
CA LYS A 421 66.52 37.82 -21.56
C LYS A 421 67.24 36.60 -21.07
N LEU A 422 66.51 35.57 -20.79
CA LEU A 422 67.04 34.25 -20.45
C LEU A 422 67.69 33.62 -21.71
N SER A 423 68.83 32.98 -21.51
CA SER A 423 69.50 32.19 -22.53
C SER A 423 69.84 30.82 -21.96
N PRO A 424 69.28 29.74 -22.50
CA PRO A 424 68.32 29.71 -23.60
C PRO A 424 66.98 30.35 -23.22
N ALA A 425 66.10 30.54 -24.22
CA ALA A 425 64.74 30.97 -23.97
C ALA A 425 64.03 29.93 -23.05
N PHE A 426 63.13 30.41 -22.17
CA PHE A 426 62.46 29.52 -21.21
C PHE A 426 61.75 28.34 -21.90
N ALA A 427 62.07 27.15 -21.44
CA ALA A 427 61.38 25.92 -21.74
C ALA A 427 61.25 25.09 -20.46
N ALA A 428 60.07 24.51 -20.19
CA ALA A 428 59.80 23.80 -18.95
C ALA A 428 60.75 22.62 -18.61
N ALA A 429 61.34 22.02 -19.62
CA ALA A 429 62.32 20.91 -19.48
C ALA A 429 63.78 21.39 -19.37
N THR A 430 64.02 22.70 -19.23
CA THR A 430 65.36 23.25 -19.12
C THR A 430 65.58 23.82 -17.72
N ASP A 431 66.55 23.35 -17.00
CA ASP A 431 66.77 23.65 -15.57
C ASP A 431 67.74 24.77 -15.34
N THR A 432 68.55 25.11 -16.35
CA THR A 432 69.68 26.06 -16.23
C THR A 432 69.63 27.15 -17.27
N TYR A 433 69.68 28.38 -16.79
CA TYR A 433 69.63 29.61 -17.64
C TYR A 433 70.72 30.56 -17.26
N THR A 434 71.13 31.39 -18.23
CA THR A 434 71.98 32.54 -18.02
C THR A 434 71.26 33.84 -18.46
N MET A 435 71.54 34.93 -17.80
CA MET A 435 71.06 36.26 -18.18
C MET A 435 72.16 37.32 -18.02
N THR A 436 72.30 38.21 -18.96
CA THR A 436 73.14 39.42 -18.82
C THR A 436 72.25 40.65 -18.69
N THR A 437 72.66 41.61 -17.87
CA THR A 437 71.86 42.82 -17.65
C THR A 437 72.76 44.01 -17.25
N THR A 438 72.42 45.22 -17.72
CA THR A 438 73.02 46.53 -17.30
C THR A 438 72.12 47.20 -16.20
N LYS A 439 70.95 46.60 -15.85
CA LYS A 439 70.04 47.15 -14.84
C LYS A 439 70.53 46.86 -13.43
N ALA A 440 70.25 47.74 -12.51
CA ALA A 440 70.66 47.59 -11.14
C ALA A 440 69.82 46.49 -10.41
N SER A 441 68.61 46.25 -10.89
CA SER A 441 67.70 45.27 -10.28
C SER A 441 66.80 44.64 -11.35
N GLY A 442 66.23 43.50 -11.05
CA GLY A 442 65.22 42.81 -11.89
C GLY A 442 64.12 42.14 -11.00
N VAL A 443 62.96 42.06 -11.55
CA VAL A 443 61.80 41.32 -10.86
C VAL A 443 61.86 39.93 -11.42
N VAL A 444 61.91 38.93 -10.53
CA VAL A 444 61.85 37.51 -10.83
C VAL A 444 60.40 37.04 -10.73
N LEU A 445 59.86 36.52 -11.84
CA LEU A 445 58.50 35.96 -11.88
C LEU A 445 58.55 34.53 -12.41
N ALA A 446 58.13 33.60 -11.55
CA ALA A 446 57.99 32.19 -11.85
C ALA A 446 56.54 31.79 -11.69
N VAL A 447 55.93 31.22 -12.72
CA VAL A 447 54.52 30.78 -12.70
C VAL A 447 54.49 29.26 -12.86
N PRO A 448 53.94 28.51 -11.90
CA PRO A 448 53.86 27.06 -12.03
C PRO A 448 52.88 26.65 -13.15
N ALA A 449 53.10 25.52 -13.75
CA ALA A 449 52.20 24.94 -14.75
C ALA A 449 50.94 24.34 -14.10
N ASP A 450 51.07 23.88 -12.87
CA ASP A 450 49.96 23.44 -12.04
C ASP A 450 49.71 24.50 -10.94
N SER A 451 48.47 24.93 -10.83
CA SER A 451 48.08 25.96 -9.86
C SER A 451 48.14 25.48 -8.41
N ALA A 452 48.18 24.15 -8.18
CA ALA A 452 48.33 23.53 -6.86
C ALA A 452 49.79 23.31 -6.46
N ALA A 453 50.77 23.56 -7.38
CA ALA A 453 52.17 23.45 -7.07
C ALA A 453 52.68 24.69 -6.32
N ASP A 454 53.56 24.46 -5.36
CA ASP A 454 54.20 25.52 -4.57
C ASP A 454 55.51 25.95 -5.21
N VAL A 455 55.81 27.27 -5.22
CA VAL A 455 56.97 27.87 -5.83
C VAL A 455 57.76 28.69 -4.81
N VAL A 456 58.99 28.24 -4.55
CA VAL A 456 59.91 28.93 -3.66
C VAL A 456 61.06 29.53 -4.54
N VAL A 457 61.27 30.83 -4.40
CA VAL A 457 62.35 31.53 -5.09
C VAL A 457 63.44 31.95 -4.11
N LYS A 458 64.67 31.61 -4.40
CA LYS A 458 65.85 31.99 -3.60
C LYS A 458 66.82 32.82 -4.45
N ALA A 459 67.39 33.85 -3.86
CA ALA A 459 68.40 34.67 -4.50
C ALA A 459 69.70 34.62 -3.69
N LYS A 460 70.80 34.25 -4.38
CA LYS A 460 72.15 34.39 -3.89
C LYS A 460 72.84 35.50 -4.68
N ILE A 461 73.22 36.60 -4.01
CA ILE A 461 73.77 37.77 -4.62
C ILE A 461 75.26 37.85 -4.31
N GLY A 462 76.12 37.95 -5.40
CA GLY A 462 77.57 37.94 -5.30
C GLY A 462 78.16 36.58 -5.01
N ALA A 463 79.50 36.47 -5.00
CA ALA A 463 80.23 35.21 -4.83
C ALA A 463 80.08 34.67 -3.38
N ASP A 464 80.14 35.53 -2.40
CA ASP A 464 80.15 35.20 -0.97
C ASP A 464 78.72 35.31 -0.28
N GLY A 465 77.71 35.71 -1.09
CA GLY A 465 76.36 35.84 -0.62
C GLY A 465 75.72 34.52 -0.20
N GLU A 466 74.84 34.48 0.81
CA GLU A 466 74.00 33.35 1.13
C GLU A 466 72.72 33.39 0.30
N ALA A 467 72.18 32.19 0.01
CA ALA A 467 70.92 32.09 -0.67
C ALA A 467 69.78 32.44 0.29
N VAL A 468 69.06 33.53 0.02
CA VAL A 468 67.95 34.01 0.81
C VAL A 468 66.66 33.84 0.01
N GLU A 469 65.62 33.35 0.68
CA GLU A 469 64.30 33.26 0.10
C GLU A 469 63.70 34.63 -0.17
N ILE A 470 63.15 34.82 -1.35
CA ILE A 470 62.52 36.09 -1.75
C ILE A 470 61.09 35.81 -2.22
N VAL A 471 60.25 36.82 -2.12
CA VAL A 471 58.86 36.71 -2.59
C VAL A 471 58.87 36.65 -4.14
N ASN A 472 58.22 35.65 -4.69
CA ASN A 472 58.02 35.53 -6.11
C ASN A 472 57.32 36.77 -6.67
N GLY A 473 57.87 37.38 -7.71
CA GLY A 473 57.41 38.69 -8.22
C GLY A 473 58.04 39.90 -7.55
N SER A 474 59.02 39.73 -6.61
CA SER A 474 59.75 40.82 -6.00
C SER A 474 61.00 41.19 -6.79
N ALA A 475 61.48 42.41 -6.53
CA ALA A 475 62.70 42.92 -7.19
C ALA A 475 63.96 42.46 -6.44
N VAL A 476 64.98 42.03 -7.17
CA VAL A 476 66.28 41.60 -6.66
C VAL A 476 67.29 42.58 -7.16
N THR A 477 68.22 43.12 -6.32
CA THR A 477 69.32 44.00 -6.68
C THR A 477 70.53 43.19 -7.00
N TRP A 478 71.15 43.44 -8.18
CA TRP A 478 72.28 42.69 -8.66
C TRP A 478 73.61 43.28 -8.24
N GLU A 479 74.56 42.46 -7.84
CA GLU A 479 75.94 42.83 -7.68
C GLU A 479 76.71 42.86 -9.03
N THR A 480 77.58 43.89 -9.26
CA THR A 480 78.31 44.04 -10.47
C THR A 480 79.47 43.04 -10.56
N GLY A 481 79.61 42.41 -11.70
CA GLY A 481 80.78 41.58 -11.96
C GLY A 481 80.54 40.11 -12.00
N ALA A 482 79.69 39.52 -11.38
CA ALA A 482 79.36 38.11 -11.66
C ALA A 482 78.60 37.40 -10.51
N ASN A 483 77.99 36.26 -10.87
CA ASN A 483 77.52 35.22 -9.99
C ASN A 483 76.37 35.59 -9.05
N ASN A 484 75.43 36.40 -9.53
CA ASN A 484 74.10 36.44 -8.87
C ASN A 484 73.33 35.21 -9.36
N VAL A 485 72.87 34.38 -8.45
CA VAL A 485 72.21 33.15 -8.79
C VAL A 485 70.75 33.19 -8.20
N ILE A 486 69.80 32.97 -9.09
CA ILE A 486 68.38 32.78 -8.69
C ILE A 486 68.12 31.30 -8.84
N THR A 487 67.53 30.69 -7.74
CA THR A 487 67.06 29.31 -7.72
C THR A 487 65.57 29.34 -7.51
N VAL A 488 64.82 28.68 -8.39
CA VAL A 488 63.36 28.51 -8.27
C VAL A 488 63.10 27.02 -8.07
N GLU A 489 62.59 26.67 -6.88
CA GLU A 489 62.16 25.33 -6.53
C GLU A 489 60.67 25.23 -6.66
N VAL A 490 60.16 24.30 -7.46
CA VAL A 490 58.73 24.02 -7.63
C VAL A 490 58.44 22.68 -6.98
N THR A 491 57.47 22.62 -6.08
CA THR A 491 57.00 21.38 -5.47
C THR A 491 55.59 21.10 -5.96
N ALA A 492 55.37 19.92 -6.55
CA ALA A 492 54.06 19.52 -7.06
C ALA A 492 53.07 19.33 -5.92
N GLU A 493 51.79 19.26 -6.24
CA GLU A 493 50.66 19.02 -5.26
C GLU A 493 50.88 17.76 -4.41
N ASP A 494 51.56 16.72 -4.95
CA ASP A 494 51.90 15.52 -4.23
C ASP A 494 52.88 15.71 -3.05
N GLY A 495 53.46 16.89 -2.92
CA GLY A 495 54.41 17.28 -1.86
C GLY A 495 55.79 16.60 -1.99
N SER A 496 55.94 15.69 -2.94
CA SER A 496 57.17 14.87 -3.12
C SER A 496 57.91 15.13 -4.39
N THR A 497 57.23 15.41 -5.49
CA THR A 497 57.86 15.70 -6.80
C THR A 497 58.33 17.16 -6.82
N LYS A 498 59.64 17.35 -7.10
CA LYS A 498 60.28 18.67 -7.12
C LYS A 498 61.05 18.86 -8.40
N GLU A 499 61.03 20.11 -8.90
CA GLU A 499 61.84 20.57 -10.00
C GLU A 499 62.56 21.87 -9.60
N THR A 500 63.81 22.05 -10.05
CA THR A 500 64.61 23.19 -9.64
C THR A 500 65.21 23.88 -10.87
N TYR A 501 64.93 25.17 -11.05
CA TYR A 501 65.44 26.02 -12.13
C TYR A 501 66.46 26.97 -11.54
N THR A 502 67.65 27.02 -12.20
CA THR A 502 68.76 27.85 -11.77
C THR A 502 69.06 28.90 -12.83
N ILE A 503 69.09 30.18 -12.44
CA ILE A 503 69.40 31.30 -13.36
C ILE A 503 70.62 32.04 -12.86
N THR A 504 71.70 32.05 -13.66
CA THR A 504 72.88 32.85 -13.37
C THR A 504 72.79 34.24 -14.07
N VAL A 505 72.74 35.27 -13.23
CA VAL A 505 72.63 36.67 -13.74
C VAL A 505 73.95 37.37 -13.65
N THR A 506 74.45 37.81 -14.75
CA THR A 506 75.71 38.61 -14.89
C THR A 506 75.34 40.09 -15.14
N LYS A 507 75.71 40.96 -14.21
CA LYS A 507 75.54 42.39 -14.37
C LYS A 507 76.83 43.00 -14.87
N SER A 508 76.76 43.58 -16.03
CA SER A 508 77.85 44.35 -16.68
C SER A 508 77.84 45.83 -16.32
#